data_67dd00b5f64e62ef74bcc7e4c75818a2
#
_entry.id   67dd00b5f64e62ef74bcc7e4c75818a2
#
_cell.length_a   1.000
_cell.length_b   1.000
_cell.length_c   1.000
_cell.angle_alpha   90.00
_cell.angle_beta   90.00
_cell.angle_gamma   90.00
#
_symmetry.space_group_name_H-M   'P 1'
#
loop_
_entity.id
_entity.type
_entity.pdbx_description
1 polymer ?
#
loop_
_entity_poly.entity_id
_entity_poly.type
_entity_poly.pdbx_seq_one_letter_code
_entity_poly.pdbx_strand_id
1 'polypeptide(L)'
;LMMTNSLQKKLYENGYLIVKNVLNFRRDLKPILNDMEFVMDCLIQKYSKKRDIKKVLNLDFKKKYSYISKLNIYDLDQYFNTRLPRDHVKKDSDYFATQSLWNLITNKKILDVVEKILGKEIMSNPVQNTRIKQPEKKLPEGSIHDGLSGRTPWHQDAAVLNSRGQKLTDMVTVW
;
A
#
# COMPACT_ATOMS: atom_id res chain seq x y z
N LEU A 1 -14.42 25.99 -11.31
CA LEU A 1 -14.93 24.67 -11.74
C LEU A 1 -16.34 24.52 -11.19
N MET A 2 -17.34 24.37 -12.09
CA MET A 2 -18.70 24.01 -11.65
C MET A 2 -18.66 22.56 -11.15
N MET A 3 -18.97 22.36 -9.86
CA MET A 3 -19.06 21.03 -9.28
C MET A 3 -20.34 20.35 -9.81
N THR A 4 -20.15 19.35 -10.67
CA THR A 4 -21.24 18.76 -11.46
C THR A 4 -21.95 17.61 -10.77
N ASN A 5 -21.41 17.08 -9.65
CA ASN A 5 -22.05 15.97 -8.95
C ASN A 5 -21.91 16.02 -7.42
N SER A 6 -22.77 15.28 -6.74
CA SER A 6 -22.83 15.24 -5.27
C SER A 6 -21.57 14.68 -4.58
N LEU A 7 -20.78 13.82 -5.26
CA LEU A 7 -19.55 13.24 -4.72
C LEU A 7 -18.41 14.27 -4.71
N GLN A 8 -18.25 15.01 -5.79
CA GLN A 8 -17.27 16.11 -5.88
C GLN A 8 -17.53 17.16 -4.81
N LYS A 9 -18.80 17.58 -4.66
CA LYS A 9 -19.20 18.55 -3.64
C LYS A 9 -18.85 18.06 -2.23
N LYS A 10 -19.22 16.83 -1.88
CA LYS A 10 -18.91 16.24 -0.57
C LYS A 10 -17.41 16.12 -0.31
N LEU A 11 -16.62 15.70 -1.33
CA LEU A 11 -15.17 15.61 -1.20
C LEU A 11 -14.57 17.00 -0.95
N TYR A 12 -15.00 18.00 -1.69
CA TYR A 12 -14.52 19.37 -1.55
C TYR A 12 -14.87 19.97 -0.18
N GLU A 13 -16.10 19.79 0.28
CA GLU A 13 -16.59 20.35 1.57
C GLU A 13 -15.91 19.69 2.77
N ASN A 14 -15.66 18.37 2.72
CA ASN A 14 -15.15 17.59 3.85
C ASN A 14 -13.63 17.29 3.77
N GLY A 15 -13.01 17.43 2.61
CA GLY A 15 -11.63 17.01 2.36
C GLY A 15 -11.47 15.49 2.21
N TYR A 16 -12.53 14.71 2.42
CA TYR A 16 -12.55 13.26 2.24
C TYR A 16 -13.94 12.74 1.85
N LEU A 17 -13.94 11.52 1.31
CA LEU A 17 -15.19 10.84 0.92
C LEU A 17 -15.13 9.36 1.34
N ILE A 18 -16.15 8.88 2.03
CA ILE A 18 -16.29 7.45 2.34
C ILE A 18 -17.35 6.85 1.42
N VAL A 19 -16.93 5.92 0.57
CA VAL A 19 -17.83 5.18 -0.33
C VAL A 19 -17.91 3.73 0.14
N LYS A 20 -19.10 3.33 0.59
CA LYS A 20 -19.34 1.98 1.11
C LYS A 20 -19.58 0.96 -0.02
N ASN A 21 -19.30 -0.30 0.26
CA ASN A 21 -19.61 -1.46 -0.61
C ASN A 21 -18.97 -1.42 -2.00
N VAL A 22 -17.83 -0.75 -2.16
CA VAL A 22 -17.07 -0.72 -3.40
C VAL A 22 -16.37 -2.06 -3.62
N LEU A 23 -15.66 -2.54 -2.61
CA LEU A 23 -14.88 -3.78 -2.69
C LEU A 23 -15.54 -4.93 -1.93
N ASN A 24 -15.38 -6.14 -2.45
CA ASN A 24 -15.74 -7.38 -1.79
C ASN A 24 -14.48 -8.04 -1.21
N PHE A 25 -14.49 -8.34 0.10
CA PHE A 25 -13.32 -8.89 0.76
C PHE A 25 -12.81 -10.18 0.11
N ARG A 26 -13.69 -11.14 -0.16
CA ARG A 26 -13.29 -12.46 -0.70
C ARG A 26 -12.76 -12.37 -2.13
N ARG A 27 -13.38 -11.54 -2.96
CA ARG A 27 -13.03 -11.41 -4.37
C ARG A 27 -11.87 -10.46 -4.61
N ASP A 28 -11.88 -9.29 -3.94
CA ASP A 28 -11.01 -8.18 -4.31
C ASP A 28 -9.80 -8.04 -3.38
N LEU A 29 -9.92 -8.39 -2.07
CA LEU A 29 -8.87 -8.18 -1.08
C LEU A 29 -8.18 -9.48 -0.65
N LYS A 30 -8.92 -10.58 -0.47
CA LYS A 30 -8.33 -11.85 -0.03
C LYS A 30 -7.23 -12.37 -0.95
N PRO A 31 -7.32 -12.26 -2.29
CA PRO A 31 -6.23 -12.66 -3.17
C PRO A 31 -4.91 -11.92 -2.88
N ILE A 32 -4.97 -10.61 -2.63
CA ILE A 32 -3.78 -9.81 -2.30
C ILE A 32 -3.16 -10.24 -0.96
N LEU A 33 -4.01 -10.50 0.04
CA LEU A 33 -3.52 -11.00 1.33
C LEU A 33 -2.85 -12.38 1.19
N ASN A 34 -3.37 -13.23 0.30
CA ASN A 34 -2.73 -14.52 0.00
C ASN A 34 -1.36 -14.33 -0.67
N ASP A 35 -1.24 -13.40 -1.63
CA ASP A 35 0.03 -13.08 -2.27
C ASP A 35 1.04 -12.55 -1.25
N MET A 36 0.62 -11.65 -0.37
CA MET A 36 1.46 -11.14 0.71
C MET A 36 1.88 -12.26 1.68
N GLU A 37 0.97 -13.17 2.02
CA GLU A 37 1.28 -14.32 2.87
C GLU A 37 2.30 -15.25 2.22
N PHE A 38 2.19 -15.49 0.92
CA PHE A 38 3.17 -16.23 0.15
C PHE A 38 4.56 -15.58 0.21
N VAL A 39 4.64 -14.25 0.02
CA VAL A 39 5.91 -13.50 0.15
C VAL A 39 6.48 -13.65 1.57
N MET A 40 5.66 -13.55 2.61
CA MET A 40 6.12 -13.79 3.99
C MET A 40 6.68 -15.19 4.17
N ASP A 41 6.03 -16.21 3.62
CA ASP A 41 6.50 -17.60 3.71
C ASP A 41 7.86 -17.78 3.01
N CYS A 42 8.07 -17.15 1.85
CA CYS A 42 9.37 -17.11 1.17
C CYS A 42 10.46 -16.43 2.03
N LEU A 43 10.13 -15.27 2.63
CA LEU A 43 11.05 -14.55 3.52
C LEU A 43 11.40 -15.36 4.78
N ILE A 44 10.41 -16.02 5.39
CA ILE A 44 10.62 -16.91 6.53
C ILE A 44 11.57 -18.04 6.16
N GLN A 45 11.35 -18.68 5.00
CA GLN A 45 12.23 -19.76 4.52
C GLN A 45 13.66 -19.28 4.25
N LYS A 46 13.81 -18.08 3.69
CA LYS A 46 15.11 -17.51 3.31
C LYS A 46 15.93 -17.04 4.52
N TYR A 47 15.29 -16.40 5.49
CA TYR A 47 16.01 -15.67 6.55
C TYR A 47 15.92 -16.31 7.93
N SER A 48 15.02 -17.27 8.17
CA SER A 48 14.89 -17.91 9.48
C SER A 48 15.92 -19.01 9.72
N LYS A 49 16.31 -19.18 10.98
CA LYS A 49 17.12 -20.35 11.40
C LYS A 49 16.29 -21.62 11.27
N LYS A 50 16.88 -22.69 10.74
CA LYS A 50 16.20 -23.97 10.36
C LYS A 50 15.31 -24.61 11.44
N ARG A 51 15.54 -24.37 12.73
CA ARG A 51 14.79 -25.03 13.82
C ARG A 51 13.32 -24.61 13.96
N ASP A 52 12.96 -23.40 13.49
CA ASP A 52 11.65 -22.84 13.81
C ASP A 52 10.72 -22.65 12.58
N ILE A 53 11.22 -22.93 11.37
CA ILE A 53 10.51 -22.63 10.13
C ILE A 53 9.10 -23.22 10.10
N LYS A 54 8.93 -24.52 10.39
CA LYS A 54 7.63 -25.18 10.34
C LYS A 54 6.60 -24.56 11.29
N LYS A 55 7.02 -24.17 12.49
CA LYS A 55 6.14 -23.52 13.47
C LYS A 55 5.72 -22.13 12.98
N VAL A 56 6.63 -21.38 12.40
CA VAL A 56 6.38 -20.02 11.94
C VAL A 56 5.50 -20.01 10.70
N LEU A 57 5.68 -20.93 9.77
CA LEU A 57 4.84 -21.05 8.57
C LEU A 57 3.37 -21.37 8.90
N ASN A 58 3.10 -21.99 10.05
CA ASN A 58 1.74 -22.28 10.52
C ASN A 58 1.10 -21.12 11.32
N LEU A 59 1.77 -20.00 11.48
CA LEU A 59 1.21 -18.83 12.15
C LEU A 59 0.20 -18.11 11.25
N ASP A 60 -0.69 -17.33 11.86
CA ASP A 60 -1.54 -16.39 11.13
C ASP A 60 -0.74 -15.23 10.54
N PHE A 61 -1.35 -14.54 9.57
CA PHE A 61 -0.76 -13.40 8.84
C PHE A 61 -0.09 -12.36 9.78
N LYS A 62 -0.79 -11.96 10.86
CA LYS A 62 -0.28 -10.92 11.78
C LYS A 62 0.96 -11.39 12.53
N LYS A 63 0.98 -12.65 12.93
CA LYS A 63 2.11 -13.25 13.66
C LYS A 63 3.29 -13.50 12.73
N LYS A 64 3.04 -13.96 11.49
CA LYS A 64 4.07 -14.07 10.45
C LYS A 64 4.74 -12.72 10.19
N TYR A 65 3.96 -11.66 9.97
CA TYR A 65 4.51 -10.32 9.75
C TYR A 65 5.32 -9.82 10.95
N SER A 66 4.78 -9.98 12.17
CA SER A 66 5.51 -9.64 13.40
C SER A 66 6.80 -10.47 13.59
N TYR A 67 6.87 -11.65 13.03
CA TYR A 67 8.09 -12.46 13.05
C TYR A 67 9.13 -11.95 12.06
N ILE A 68 8.77 -11.77 10.79
CA ILE A 68 9.71 -11.32 9.75
C ILE A 68 10.26 -9.91 10.03
N SER A 69 9.48 -9.04 10.66
CA SER A 69 9.94 -7.69 11.03
C SER A 69 11.08 -7.68 12.06
N LYS A 70 11.31 -8.82 12.74
CA LYS A 70 12.41 -9.01 13.71
C LYS A 70 13.64 -9.68 13.10
N LEU A 71 13.57 -10.08 11.84
CA LEU A 71 14.68 -10.80 11.19
C LEU A 71 15.77 -9.88 10.63
N ASN A 72 15.69 -8.57 10.88
CA ASN A 72 16.62 -7.57 10.34
C ASN A 72 16.79 -7.68 8.81
N ILE A 73 15.69 -7.94 8.10
CA ILE A 73 15.69 -8.00 6.64
C ILE A 73 15.84 -6.55 6.14
N TYR A 74 16.90 -6.30 5.38
CA TYR A 74 17.14 -5.00 4.79
C TYR A 74 15.99 -4.63 3.86
N ASP A 75 15.45 -3.41 4.01
CA ASP A 75 14.37 -2.85 3.21
C ASP A 75 13.14 -3.79 3.09
N LEU A 76 12.72 -4.38 4.23
CA LEU A 76 11.60 -5.33 4.28
C LEU A 76 10.34 -4.83 3.57
N ASP A 77 10.08 -3.52 3.64
CA ASP A 77 8.93 -2.90 3.00
C ASP A 77 8.92 -3.08 1.49
N GLN A 78 10.07 -3.16 0.85
CA GLN A 78 10.20 -3.30 -0.59
C GLN A 78 9.52 -4.58 -1.11
N TYR A 79 9.53 -5.64 -0.32
CA TYR A 79 8.89 -6.92 -0.68
C TYR A 79 7.37 -6.86 -0.73
N PHE A 80 6.77 -5.82 -0.14
CA PHE A 80 5.31 -5.63 -0.10
C PHE A 80 4.86 -4.37 -0.82
N ASN A 81 5.79 -3.59 -1.34
CA ASN A 81 5.50 -2.31 -1.99
C ASN A 81 5.50 -2.43 -3.50
N THR A 82 4.59 -1.69 -4.11
CA THR A 82 4.43 -1.58 -5.57
C THR A 82 5.05 -0.32 -6.13
N ARG A 83 5.55 0.55 -5.26
CA ARG A 83 6.23 1.77 -5.70
C ARG A 83 7.45 1.40 -6.53
N LEU A 84 7.75 2.27 -7.50
CA LEU A 84 9.01 2.22 -8.19
C LEU A 84 10.16 2.24 -7.17
N PRO A 85 11.16 1.43 -7.40
CA PRO A 85 12.28 1.31 -6.49
C PRO A 85 12.96 2.66 -6.27
N ARG A 86 13.42 2.91 -5.03
CA ARG A 86 14.25 4.07 -4.70
C ARG A 86 15.63 3.94 -5.33
N ASP A 87 16.46 4.99 -5.23
CA ASP A 87 17.79 5.17 -5.86
C ASP A 87 18.80 4.02 -5.69
N HIS A 88 18.49 3.03 -4.87
CA HIS A 88 19.35 1.86 -4.60
C HIS A 88 18.84 0.57 -5.25
N VAL A 89 17.85 0.64 -6.15
CA VAL A 89 17.31 -0.54 -6.76
C VAL A 89 18.24 -1.07 -7.80
N LYS A 90 18.71 -2.25 -7.52
CA LYS A 90 19.41 -3.06 -8.51
C LYS A 90 18.43 -3.57 -9.55
N LYS A 91 18.90 -3.84 -10.75
CA LYS A 91 18.09 -4.34 -11.87
C LYS A 91 17.27 -5.60 -11.54
N ASP A 92 17.71 -6.36 -10.54
CA ASP A 92 17.16 -7.62 -10.05
C ASP A 92 16.47 -7.51 -8.67
N SER A 93 16.17 -6.28 -8.21
CA SER A 93 15.47 -6.09 -6.93
C SER A 93 14.05 -6.58 -7.01
N ASP A 94 13.66 -7.35 -5.99
CA ASP A 94 12.28 -7.79 -5.83
C ASP A 94 11.34 -6.62 -5.54
N TYR A 95 10.16 -6.65 -6.12
CA TYR A 95 9.06 -5.76 -5.79
C TYR A 95 7.72 -6.47 -5.93
N PHE A 96 6.70 -5.99 -5.22
CA PHE A 96 5.41 -6.62 -5.20
C PHE A 96 4.55 -6.20 -6.39
N ALA A 97 4.46 -7.05 -7.42
CA ALA A 97 3.66 -6.83 -8.61
C ALA A 97 2.90 -8.11 -8.99
N THR A 98 1.76 -8.31 -8.35
CA THR A 98 0.94 -9.50 -8.55
C THR A 98 -0.29 -9.21 -9.40
N GLN A 99 -0.89 -10.24 -10.00
CA GLN A 99 -2.13 -10.12 -10.75
C GLN A 99 -3.28 -9.64 -9.86
N SER A 100 -3.33 -10.08 -8.61
CA SER A 100 -4.38 -9.65 -7.67
C SER A 100 -4.29 -8.17 -7.33
N LEU A 101 -3.08 -7.64 -7.21
CA LEU A 101 -2.86 -6.22 -7.02
C LEU A 101 -3.27 -5.42 -8.27
N TRP A 102 -2.88 -5.88 -9.46
CA TRP A 102 -3.31 -5.29 -10.72
C TRP A 102 -4.84 -5.23 -10.81
N ASN A 103 -5.50 -6.34 -10.46
CA ASN A 103 -6.96 -6.42 -10.44
C ASN A 103 -7.60 -5.44 -9.43
N LEU A 104 -6.92 -5.13 -8.33
CA LEU A 104 -7.39 -4.13 -7.38
C LEU A 104 -7.26 -2.70 -7.95
N ILE A 105 -6.08 -2.36 -8.48
CA ILE A 105 -5.80 -1.03 -9.04
C ILE A 105 -6.72 -0.72 -10.21
N THR A 106 -7.01 -1.72 -11.04
CA THR A 106 -7.90 -1.62 -12.21
C THR A 106 -9.35 -1.99 -11.90
N ASN A 107 -9.72 -2.11 -10.63
CA ASN A 107 -11.07 -2.51 -10.25
C ASN A 107 -12.09 -1.49 -10.74
N LYS A 108 -13.00 -1.94 -11.60
CA LYS A 108 -14.01 -1.09 -12.24
C LYS A 108 -14.81 -0.26 -11.23
N LYS A 109 -15.17 -0.81 -10.08
CA LYS A 109 -15.96 -0.08 -9.08
C LYS A 109 -15.16 1.06 -8.43
N ILE A 110 -13.84 0.89 -8.24
CA ILE A 110 -12.95 1.97 -7.80
C ILE A 110 -12.90 3.03 -8.90
N LEU A 111 -12.61 2.62 -10.13
CA LEU A 111 -12.50 3.53 -11.27
C LEU A 111 -13.79 4.29 -11.53
N ASP A 112 -14.96 3.67 -11.42
CA ASP A 112 -16.26 4.31 -11.55
C ASP A 112 -16.49 5.42 -10.51
N VAL A 113 -15.95 5.27 -9.30
CA VAL A 113 -16.00 6.32 -8.27
C VAL A 113 -15.04 7.45 -8.60
N VAL A 114 -13.80 7.11 -8.97
CA VAL A 114 -12.76 8.09 -9.30
C VAL A 114 -13.14 8.89 -10.55
N GLU A 115 -13.72 8.24 -11.57
CA GLU A 115 -14.22 8.89 -12.79
C GLU A 115 -15.29 9.95 -12.47
N LYS A 116 -16.18 9.68 -11.53
CA LYS A 116 -17.19 10.66 -11.08
C LYS A 116 -16.58 11.88 -10.40
N ILE A 117 -15.35 11.76 -9.90
CA ILE A 117 -14.65 12.87 -9.22
C ILE A 117 -13.73 13.62 -10.19
N LEU A 118 -12.90 12.89 -10.93
CA LEU A 118 -11.85 13.47 -11.78
C LEU A 118 -12.25 13.62 -13.26
N GLY A 119 -13.29 12.91 -13.72
CA GLY A 119 -13.66 12.82 -15.13
C GLY A 119 -13.17 11.51 -15.77
N LYS A 120 -13.43 11.36 -17.08
CA LYS A 120 -13.22 10.10 -17.80
C LYS A 120 -11.76 9.71 -18.00
N GLU A 121 -10.86 10.66 -18.11
CA GLU A 121 -9.44 10.40 -18.29
C GLU A 121 -8.76 10.30 -16.93
N ILE A 122 -8.49 9.07 -16.51
CA ILE A 122 -7.87 8.77 -15.22
C ILE A 122 -6.46 8.23 -15.48
N MET A 123 -5.48 8.86 -14.87
CA MET A 123 -4.11 8.36 -14.83
C MET A 123 -3.79 7.82 -13.43
N SER A 124 -3.35 6.57 -13.35
CA SER A 124 -2.84 6.01 -12.10
C SER A 124 -1.41 6.49 -11.87
N ASN A 125 -1.17 7.10 -10.71
CA ASN A 125 0.18 7.47 -10.32
C ASN A 125 0.99 6.19 -10.01
N PRO A 126 2.22 6.05 -10.53
CA PRO A 126 3.06 4.89 -10.26
C PRO A 126 3.56 4.82 -8.80
N VAL A 127 3.46 5.90 -8.05
CA VAL A 127 3.80 5.92 -6.61
C VAL A 127 2.63 5.36 -5.81
N GLN A 128 2.63 4.05 -5.65
CA GLN A 128 1.64 3.35 -4.85
C GLN A 128 2.34 2.65 -3.69
N ASN A 129 1.80 2.79 -2.50
CA ASN A 129 2.40 2.24 -1.31
C ASN A 129 1.46 1.26 -0.62
N THR A 130 1.92 0.04 -0.44
CA THR A 130 1.31 -0.89 0.49
C THR A 130 1.99 -0.73 1.85
N ARG A 131 1.23 -0.40 2.88
CA ARG A 131 1.78 -0.18 4.22
C ARG A 131 1.19 -1.17 5.19
N ILE A 132 2.02 -2.08 5.68
CA ILE A 132 1.65 -3.02 6.75
C ILE A 132 2.19 -2.46 8.07
N LYS A 133 1.32 -1.81 8.84
CA LYS A 133 1.70 -1.20 10.11
C LYS A 133 1.50 -2.16 11.27
N GLN A 134 2.51 -2.29 12.11
CA GLN A 134 2.42 -3.00 13.37
C GLN A 134 1.90 -2.08 14.48
N PRO A 135 1.33 -2.64 15.57
CA PRO A 135 1.08 -1.88 16.79
C PRO A 135 2.39 -1.26 17.30
N GLU A 136 2.37 0.02 17.69
CA GLU A 136 3.58 0.77 18.12
C GLU A 136 4.40 0.05 19.19
N LYS A 137 3.74 -0.60 20.16
CA LYS A 137 4.39 -1.40 21.21
C LYS A 137 5.22 -2.59 20.69
N LYS A 138 5.09 -2.95 19.42
CA LYS A 138 5.79 -4.08 18.78
C LYS A 138 6.83 -3.63 17.76
N LEU A 139 6.96 -2.33 17.54
CA LEU A 139 7.95 -1.80 16.64
C LEU A 139 9.35 -1.90 17.27
N PRO A 140 10.39 -2.17 16.49
CA PRO A 140 11.76 -2.05 16.94
C PRO A 140 12.05 -0.63 17.44
N GLU A 141 12.96 -0.53 18.41
CA GLU A 141 13.40 0.78 18.91
C GLU A 141 13.92 1.66 17.76
N GLY A 142 13.50 2.92 17.73
CA GLY A 142 13.86 3.87 16.66
C GLY A 142 12.97 3.86 15.42
N SER A 143 12.17 2.80 15.17
CA SER A 143 11.31 2.71 13.97
C SER A 143 9.96 3.40 14.10
N ILE A 144 9.63 4.00 15.28
CA ILE A 144 8.36 4.73 15.49
C ILE A 144 8.24 5.94 14.55
N HIS A 145 9.36 6.54 14.18
CA HIS A 145 9.42 7.71 13.31
C HIS A 145 9.61 7.36 11.82
N ASP A 146 9.76 6.09 11.51
CA ASP A 146 9.77 5.64 10.12
C ASP A 146 8.35 5.73 9.54
N GLY A 147 8.15 6.62 8.57
CA GLY A 147 6.85 6.84 7.93
C GLY A 147 6.26 5.61 7.24
N LEU A 148 7.04 4.57 6.99
CA LEU A 148 6.61 3.32 6.35
C LEU A 148 6.08 2.32 7.38
N SER A 149 6.83 2.07 8.45
CA SER A 149 6.47 1.10 9.50
C SER A 149 5.86 1.75 10.75
N GLY A 150 6.22 3.01 11.05
CA GLY A 150 5.75 3.78 12.18
C GLY A 150 4.63 4.78 11.88
N ARG A 151 4.66 5.91 12.56
CA ARG A 151 3.70 7.00 12.35
C ARG A 151 4.01 7.75 11.07
N THR A 152 3.02 7.89 10.21
CA THR A 152 3.11 8.82 9.08
C THR A 152 2.80 10.23 9.60
N PRO A 153 3.74 11.20 9.48
CA PRO A 153 3.45 12.58 9.84
C PRO A 153 2.35 13.18 8.97
N TRP A 154 1.68 14.21 9.46
CA TRP A 154 0.72 14.97 8.67
C TRP A 154 1.39 15.54 7.43
N HIS A 155 0.85 15.28 6.27
CA HIS A 155 1.40 15.72 4.98
C HIS A 155 0.28 15.87 3.94
N GLN A 156 0.61 16.50 2.83
CA GLN A 156 -0.22 16.55 1.64
C GLN A 156 0.45 15.73 0.53
N ASP A 157 -0.26 14.79 -0.05
CA ASP A 157 0.27 13.95 -1.14
C ASP A 157 0.69 14.78 -2.36
N ALA A 158 0.00 15.89 -2.63
CA ALA A 158 0.37 16.82 -3.68
C ALA A 158 1.80 17.37 -3.54
N ALA A 159 2.31 17.55 -2.31
CA ALA A 159 3.68 18.02 -2.08
C ALA A 159 4.74 17.01 -2.54
N VAL A 160 4.43 15.71 -2.51
CA VAL A 160 5.33 14.65 -3.00
C VAL A 160 5.46 14.71 -4.53
N LEU A 161 4.41 15.12 -5.23
CA LEU A 161 4.38 15.18 -6.69
C LEU A 161 4.92 16.49 -7.24
N ASN A 162 4.82 17.58 -6.47
CA ASN A 162 5.13 18.94 -6.92
C ASN A 162 6.55 19.43 -6.62
N SER A 163 7.47 18.54 -6.27
CA SER A 163 8.86 18.92 -5.94
C SER A 163 9.61 19.70 -7.03
N ARG A 164 9.00 19.92 -8.23
CA ARG A 164 9.61 20.60 -9.37
C ARG A 164 8.79 21.74 -9.94
N GLY A 165 7.86 22.33 -9.18
CA GLY A 165 7.09 23.51 -9.65
C GLY A 165 6.12 23.24 -10.81
N GLN A 166 5.71 21.99 -11.02
CA GLN A 166 4.70 21.65 -12.02
C GLN A 166 3.32 22.11 -11.56
N LYS A 167 2.47 22.46 -12.53
CA LYS A 167 1.07 22.84 -12.29
C LYS A 167 0.35 21.70 -11.56
N LEU A 168 -0.34 22.03 -10.45
CA LEU A 168 -1.17 21.09 -9.71
C LEU A 168 -2.20 20.46 -10.66
N THR A 169 -2.19 19.15 -10.77
CA THR A 169 -3.26 18.38 -11.39
C THR A 169 -4.24 17.93 -10.33
N ASP A 170 -5.52 17.86 -10.68
CA ASP A 170 -6.52 17.28 -9.80
C ASP A 170 -6.13 15.83 -9.48
N MET A 171 -6.03 15.51 -8.19
CA MET A 171 -5.60 14.22 -7.71
C MET A 171 -6.51 13.73 -6.58
N VAL A 172 -6.80 12.44 -6.59
CA VAL A 172 -7.53 11.75 -5.52
C VAL A 172 -6.69 10.57 -5.03
N THR A 173 -6.47 10.51 -3.74
CA THR A 173 -5.85 9.32 -3.10
C THR A 173 -6.95 8.36 -2.64
N VAL A 174 -6.84 7.11 -3.05
CA VAL A 174 -7.76 6.03 -2.66
C VAL A 174 -7.09 5.17 -1.58
N TRP A 175 -7.78 5.01 -0.45
CA TRP A 175 -7.33 4.23 0.71
C TRP A 175 -8.20 3.01 0.95
#